data_33712ca1bfb817e344fc58a6ccb5613c
#
_entry.id   33712ca1bfb817e344fc58a6ccb5613c
#
_cell.length_a   1.000
_cell.length_b   1.000
_cell.length_c   1.000
_cell.angle_alpha   90.00
_cell.angle_beta   90.00
_cell.angle_gamma   90.00
#
_symmetry.space_group_name_H-M   'P 1'
#
loop_
_entity.id
_entity.type
_entity.pdbx_description
1 polymer ?
#
loop_
_entity_poly.entity_id
_entity_poly.type
_entity_poly.pdbx_seq_one_letter_code
_entity_poly.pdbx_strand_id
1 'polypeptide(L)'
;MKRLEQPALVDVDGKVFCLGHGDGLGPVPLGYWFLRGVFHNRVLQFLFSMLHPWIAFRLGNGWSKKNRLSRHEEYVFKGEEEPLYKFAAEFEKSHKVDCFVFGHYHCDVSMKTPAGADFIVLKDWMDGSPFFSI
;
A
#
# COMPACT_ATOMS: atom_id res chain seq x y z
N MET A 1 -6.22 -19.31 -6.82
CA MET A 1 -5.14 -18.40 -6.42
C MET A 1 -5.33 -18.03 -4.95
N LYS A 2 -4.37 -18.31 -4.08
CA LYS A 2 -4.48 -18.00 -2.63
C LYS A 2 -4.01 -16.55 -2.41
N ARG A 3 -4.86 -15.70 -1.85
CA ARG A 3 -4.49 -14.34 -1.48
C ARG A 3 -3.65 -14.40 -0.21
N LEU A 4 -2.47 -13.82 -0.22
CA LEU A 4 -1.67 -13.63 0.98
C LEU A 4 -2.24 -12.44 1.77
N GLU A 5 -2.43 -12.65 3.07
CA GLU A 5 -2.72 -11.54 3.98
C GLU A 5 -1.45 -10.75 4.24
N GLN A 6 -1.56 -9.43 4.25
CA GLN A 6 -0.39 -8.58 4.49
C GLN A 6 -0.32 -8.13 5.96
N PRO A 7 0.89 -8.01 6.52
CA PRO A 7 2.18 -8.36 5.92
C PRO A 7 2.41 -9.88 5.90
N ALA A 8 3.01 -10.38 4.82
CA ALA A 8 3.38 -11.80 4.70
C ALA A 8 4.88 -11.97 4.94
N LEU A 9 5.25 -12.86 5.85
CA LEU A 9 6.65 -13.26 6.04
C LEU A 9 6.93 -14.49 5.17
N VAL A 10 8.00 -14.41 4.38
CA VAL A 10 8.44 -15.47 3.48
C VAL A 10 9.95 -15.68 3.68
N ASP A 11 10.34 -16.92 3.95
CA ASP A 11 11.76 -17.30 3.98
C ASP A 11 12.18 -17.74 2.57
N VAL A 12 13.24 -17.14 2.06
CA VAL A 12 13.87 -17.51 0.80
C VAL A 12 15.38 -17.64 1.03
N ASP A 13 15.89 -18.84 0.92
CA ASP A 13 17.31 -19.16 1.11
C ASP A 13 17.91 -18.68 2.43
N GLY A 14 17.12 -18.74 3.51
CA GLY A 14 17.50 -18.33 4.87
C GLY A 14 17.43 -16.82 5.13
N LYS A 15 16.92 -16.04 4.19
CA LYS A 15 16.57 -14.63 4.37
C LYS A 15 15.07 -14.47 4.54
N VAL A 16 14.66 -13.71 5.53
CA VAL A 16 13.25 -13.45 5.83
C VAL A 16 12.80 -12.16 5.15
N PHE A 17 11.85 -12.30 4.23
CA PHE A 17 11.22 -11.18 3.52
C PHE A 17 9.86 -10.86 4.13
N CYS A 18 9.61 -9.58 4.36
CA CYS A 18 8.30 -9.07 4.72
C CYS A 18 7.65 -8.41 3.49
N LEU A 19 6.66 -9.09 2.94
CA LEU A 19 6.02 -8.69 1.68
C LEU A 19 4.63 -8.13 1.94
N GLY A 20 4.28 -7.06 1.24
CA GLY A 20 2.95 -6.48 1.29
C GLY A 20 2.70 -5.46 0.22
N HIS A 21 1.43 -5.13 -0.02
CA HIS A 21 1.11 -3.99 -0.88
C HIS A 21 1.45 -2.66 -0.17
N GLY A 22 1.24 -2.58 1.14
CA GLY A 22 1.54 -1.40 1.95
C GLY A 22 0.32 -0.58 2.35
N ASP A 23 -0.85 -0.81 1.73
CA ASP A 23 -2.08 -0.11 2.09
C ASP A 23 -2.59 -0.53 3.48
N GLY A 24 -2.80 0.45 4.35
CA GLY A 24 -3.31 0.23 5.71
C GLY A 24 -2.27 -0.35 6.68
N LEU A 25 -0.99 -0.41 6.31
CA LEU A 25 0.11 -0.69 7.22
C LEU A 25 0.62 0.63 7.85
N GLY A 26 0.91 0.59 9.14
CA GLY A 26 1.34 1.77 9.90
C GLY A 26 0.20 2.65 10.40
N PRO A 27 0.51 3.84 10.91
CA PRO A 27 -0.47 4.79 11.42
C PRO A 27 -1.29 5.39 10.29
N VAL A 28 -2.54 4.96 10.17
CA VAL A 28 -3.49 5.45 9.17
C VAL A 28 -4.48 6.43 9.80
N PRO A 29 -4.86 7.54 9.11
CA PRO A 29 -5.80 8.51 9.62
C PRO A 29 -7.19 7.90 9.82
N LEU A 30 -7.93 8.40 10.83
CA LEU A 30 -9.29 7.93 11.15
C LEU A 30 -10.24 7.97 9.94
N GLY A 31 -10.06 8.93 9.03
CA GLY A 31 -10.83 9.02 7.78
C GLY A 31 -10.68 7.80 6.87
N TYR A 32 -9.54 7.14 6.89
CA TYR A 32 -9.33 5.89 6.15
C TYR A 32 -10.20 4.75 6.69
N TRP A 33 -10.27 4.59 8.00
CA TRP A 33 -11.10 3.57 8.63
C TRP A 33 -12.59 3.79 8.38
N PHE A 34 -13.02 5.05 8.43
CA PHE A 34 -14.40 5.41 8.08
C PHE A 34 -14.71 5.06 6.62
N LEU A 35 -13.86 5.48 5.70
CA LEU A 35 -14.04 5.20 4.28
C LEU A 35 -14.01 3.70 3.97
N ARG A 36 -13.09 2.97 4.60
CA ARG A 36 -13.03 1.51 4.51
C ARG A 36 -14.32 0.86 5.01
N GLY A 37 -14.86 1.33 6.15
CA GLY A 37 -16.14 0.87 6.69
C GLY A 37 -17.30 1.08 5.72
N VAL A 38 -17.36 2.26 5.10
CA VAL A 38 -18.38 2.58 4.07
C VAL A 38 -18.29 1.62 2.88
N PHE A 39 -17.09 1.40 2.35
CA PHE A 39 -16.90 0.52 1.18
C PHE A 39 -17.08 -0.97 1.48
N HIS A 40 -16.90 -1.41 2.73
CA HIS A 40 -17.12 -2.79 3.13
C HIS A 40 -18.53 -3.07 3.64
N ASN A 41 -19.36 -2.04 3.78
CA ASN A 41 -20.75 -2.18 4.22
C ASN A 41 -21.60 -2.78 3.10
N ARG A 42 -22.13 -4.00 3.31
CA ARG A 42 -22.93 -4.73 2.30
C ARG A 42 -24.21 -4.00 1.93
N VAL A 43 -24.82 -3.26 2.87
CA VAL A 43 -26.05 -2.49 2.60
C VAL A 43 -25.74 -1.33 1.66
N LEU A 44 -24.64 -0.60 1.91
CA LEU A 44 -24.22 0.50 1.05
C LEU A 44 -23.77 0.00 -0.33
N GLN A 45 -23.10 -1.16 -0.40
CA GLN A 45 -22.77 -1.81 -1.68
C GLN A 45 -24.04 -2.19 -2.46
N PHE A 46 -25.06 -2.74 -1.78
CA PHE A 46 -26.34 -3.07 -2.41
C PHE A 46 -27.06 -1.81 -2.90
N LEU A 47 -27.16 -0.76 -2.08
CA LEU A 47 -27.75 0.53 -2.48
C LEU A 47 -27.00 1.15 -3.66
N PHE A 48 -25.68 1.07 -3.68
CA PHE A 48 -24.87 1.54 -4.80
C PHE A 48 -25.11 0.73 -6.07
N SER A 49 -25.31 -0.59 -5.95
CA SER A 49 -25.63 -1.47 -7.09
C SER A 49 -27.01 -1.19 -7.72
N MET A 50 -27.92 -0.59 -6.95
CA MET A 50 -29.23 -0.16 -7.44
C MET A 50 -29.20 1.19 -8.18
N LEU A 51 -28.09 1.93 -8.10
CA LEU A 51 -27.96 3.18 -8.84
C LEU A 51 -27.89 2.91 -10.34
N HIS A 52 -28.59 3.77 -11.10
CA HIS A 52 -28.48 3.71 -12.56
C HIS A 52 -26.99 3.84 -12.98
N PRO A 53 -26.49 3.02 -13.90
CA PRO A 53 -25.07 3.00 -14.28
C PRO A 53 -24.49 4.37 -14.58
N TRP A 54 -25.24 5.25 -15.23
CA TRP A 54 -24.82 6.61 -15.55
C TRP A 54 -24.52 7.46 -14.29
N ILE A 55 -25.34 7.32 -13.22
CA ILE A 55 -25.13 8.03 -11.94
C ILE A 55 -23.89 7.48 -11.26
N ALA A 56 -23.75 6.15 -11.21
CA ALA A 56 -22.58 5.49 -10.64
C ALA A 56 -21.29 5.90 -11.35
N PHE A 57 -21.31 5.99 -12.70
CA PHE A 57 -20.20 6.49 -13.51
C PHE A 57 -19.86 7.96 -13.23
N ARG A 58 -20.86 8.83 -13.11
CA ARG A 58 -20.61 10.25 -12.78
C ARG A 58 -19.99 10.42 -11.41
N LEU A 59 -20.48 9.70 -10.40
CA LEU A 59 -19.92 9.73 -9.04
C LEU A 59 -18.49 9.17 -9.04
N GLY A 60 -18.27 8.02 -9.66
CA GLY A 60 -16.95 7.40 -9.74
C GLY A 60 -15.94 8.26 -10.51
N ASN A 61 -16.33 8.83 -11.65
CA ASN A 61 -15.46 9.69 -12.44
C ASN A 61 -15.18 11.03 -11.74
N GLY A 62 -16.16 11.62 -11.04
CA GLY A 62 -15.95 12.83 -10.25
C GLY A 62 -14.92 12.62 -9.15
N TRP A 63 -15.04 11.50 -8.43
CA TRP A 63 -14.09 11.10 -7.41
C TRP A 63 -12.70 10.80 -7.99
N SER A 64 -12.65 10.00 -9.06
CA SER A 64 -11.41 9.62 -9.73
C SER A 64 -10.66 10.82 -10.31
N LYS A 65 -11.38 11.79 -10.94
CA LYS A 65 -10.76 13.02 -11.45
C LYS A 65 -10.13 13.84 -10.33
N LYS A 66 -10.83 14.02 -9.21
CA LYS A 66 -10.29 14.75 -8.06
C LYS A 66 -9.02 14.09 -7.50
N ASN A 67 -9.02 12.76 -7.42
CA ASN A 67 -7.84 12.02 -6.98
C ASN A 67 -6.70 12.02 -8.00
N ARG A 68 -6.99 11.98 -9.31
CA ARG A 68 -5.96 12.08 -10.35
C ARG A 68 -5.31 13.45 -10.41
N LEU A 69 -6.09 14.52 -10.28
CA LEU A 69 -5.56 15.89 -10.25
C LEU A 69 -4.63 16.13 -9.05
N SER A 70 -4.88 15.46 -7.93
CA SER A 70 -3.99 15.51 -6.75
C SER A 70 -2.79 14.55 -6.85
N ARG A 71 -2.77 13.61 -7.80
CA ARG A 71 -1.69 12.62 -8.01
C ARG A 71 -0.76 12.94 -9.19
N HIS A 72 -1.00 14.02 -9.94
CA HIS A 72 -0.11 14.45 -11.01
C HIS A 72 1.21 15.08 -10.52
N GLU A 73 1.32 15.31 -9.22
CA GLU A 73 2.62 15.50 -8.59
C GLU A 73 3.18 14.10 -8.27
N GLU A 74 4.36 13.79 -8.80
CA GLU A 74 5.08 12.57 -8.41
C GLU A 74 5.15 12.51 -6.89
N TYR A 75 4.70 11.40 -6.32
CA TYR A 75 4.72 11.25 -4.88
C TYR A 75 6.16 11.33 -4.38
N VAL A 76 6.45 12.35 -3.59
CA VAL A 76 7.75 12.51 -2.96
C VAL A 76 7.75 11.70 -1.67
N PHE A 77 8.52 10.63 -1.67
CA PHE A 77 8.69 9.79 -0.48
C PHE A 77 9.39 10.57 0.64
N LYS A 78 8.79 10.63 1.83
CA LYS A 78 9.25 11.43 2.98
C LYS A 78 10.29 10.71 3.85
N GLY A 79 10.87 9.63 3.35
CA GLY A 79 11.89 8.89 4.09
C GLY A 79 11.35 8.26 5.38
N GLU A 80 12.02 8.51 6.48
CA GLU A 80 11.70 7.91 7.80
C GLU A 80 10.35 8.39 8.38
N GLU A 81 9.80 9.49 7.88
CA GLU A 81 8.50 10.00 8.33
C GLU A 81 7.32 9.24 7.73
N GLU A 82 7.56 8.42 6.70
CA GLU A 82 6.51 7.65 6.05
C GLU A 82 5.86 6.63 6.98
N PRO A 83 4.52 6.52 6.95
CA PRO A 83 3.80 5.52 7.74
C PRO A 83 4.30 4.10 7.53
N LEU A 84 4.64 3.76 6.29
CA LEU A 84 5.11 2.43 5.92
C LEU A 84 6.53 2.14 6.45
N TYR A 85 7.40 3.15 6.45
CA TYR A 85 8.72 3.02 7.06
C TYR A 85 8.62 2.88 8.59
N LYS A 86 7.77 3.68 9.24
CA LYS A 86 7.49 3.56 10.67
C LYS A 86 6.92 2.19 11.04
N PHE A 87 6.06 1.64 10.17
CA PHE A 87 5.58 0.28 10.34
C PHE A 87 6.74 -0.73 10.27
N ALA A 88 7.63 -0.64 9.29
CA ALA A 88 8.77 -1.55 9.15
C ALA A 88 9.70 -1.45 10.37
N ALA A 89 10.04 -0.25 10.80
CA ALA A 89 10.88 0.00 11.98
C ALA A 89 10.26 -0.51 13.30
N GLU A 90 8.95 -0.51 13.43
CA GLU A 90 8.26 -1.09 14.58
C GLU A 90 8.17 -2.61 14.49
N PHE A 91 7.88 -3.12 13.29
CA PHE A 91 7.71 -4.55 13.04
C PHE A 91 9.01 -5.34 13.26
N GLU A 92 10.17 -4.79 12.86
CA GLU A 92 11.48 -5.43 13.06
C GLU A 92 11.89 -5.58 14.53
N LYS A 93 11.30 -4.80 15.46
CA LYS A 93 11.56 -4.96 16.89
C LYS A 93 11.06 -6.29 17.46
N SER A 94 10.04 -6.86 16.83
CA SER A 94 9.38 -8.11 17.27
C SER A 94 9.59 -9.27 16.33
N HIS A 95 10.03 -9.02 15.10
CA HIS A 95 10.24 -10.03 14.07
C HIS A 95 11.60 -9.85 13.41
N LYS A 96 12.32 -10.95 13.24
CA LYS A 96 13.53 -10.91 12.43
C LYS A 96 13.14 -10.80 10.95
N VAL A 97 13.52 -9.70 10.31
CA VAL A 97 13.28 -9.43 8.90
C VAL A 97 14.58 -8.95 8.28
N ASP A 98 14.96 -9.51 7.16
CA ASP A 98 16.16 -9.11 6.42
C ASP A 98 15.83 -8.12 5.30
N CYS A 99 14.61 -8.19 4.75
CA CYS A 99 14.17 -7.31 3.69
C CYS A 99 12.65 -7.06 3.73
N PHE A 100 12.26 -5.80 3.67
CA PHE A 100 10.88 -5.33 3.48
C PHE A 100 10.67 -4.95 2.03
N VAL A 101 9.64 -5.49 1.38
CA VAL A 101 9.28 -5.16 0.00
C VAL A 101 7.80 -4.77 -0.08
N PHE A 102 7.55 -3.53 -0.45
CA PHE A 102 6.22 -2.94 -0.54
C PHE A 102 5.98 -2.26 -1.89
N GLY A 103 4.72 -2.01 -2.20
CA GLY A 103 4.28 -1.16 -3.31
C GLY A 103 3.63 0.13 -2.81
N HIS A 104 2.41 0.40 -3.24
CA HIS A 104 1.47 1.44 -2.84
C HIS A 104 1.84 2.87 -3.22
N TYR A 105 3.06 3.32 -2.98
CA TYR A 105 3.45 4.72 -3.21
C TYR A 105 3.83 5.05 -4.67
N HIS A 106 3.89 4.05 -5.53
CA HIS A 106 4.24 4.21 -6.95
C HIS A 106 5.59 4.94 -7.16
N CYS A 107 6.51 4.78 -6.23
CA CYS A 107 7.86 5.33 -6.29
C CYS A 107 8.90 4.22 -6.09
N ASP A 108 10.08 4.42 -6.60
CA ASP A 108 11.20 3.50 -6.41
C ASP A 108 12.07 4.01 -5.26
N VAL A 109 12.09 3.27 -4.15
CA VAL A 109 12.82 3.64 -2.94
C VAL A 109 13.59 2.44 -2.43
N SER A 110 14.86 2.65 -2.12
CA SER A 110 15.70 1.67 -1.44
C SER A 110 16.44 2.37 -0.31
N MET A 111 16.24 1.91 0.92
CA MET A 111 16.89 2.43 2.11
C MET A 111 17.05 1.34 3.16
N LYS A 112 17.71 1.66 4.29
CA LYS A 112 17.87 0.74 5.41
C LYS A 112 16.94 1.12 6.56
N THR A 113 16.44 0.11 7.26
CA THR A 113 15.74 0.30 8.54
C THR A 113 16.75 0.53 9.67
N PRO A 114 16.31 0.98 10.86
CA PRO A 114 17.19 1.18 12.01
C PRO A 114 17.93 -0.10 12.46
N ALA A 115 17.37 -1.28 12.29
CA ALA A 115 18.04 -2.56 12.58
C ALA A 115 18.91 -3.06 11.43
N GLY A 116 18.93 -2.37 10.27
CA GLY A 116 19.79 -2.65 9.12
C GLY A 116 19.16 -3.53 8.04
N ALA A 117 17.86 -3.87 8.15
CA ALA A 117 17.14 -4.57 7.09
C ALA A 117 16.98 -3.68 5.85
N ASP A 118 16.90 -4.29 4.68
CA ASP A 118 16.58 -3.58 3.45
C ASP A 118 15.10 -3.17 3.43
N PHE A 119 14.82 -1.90 3.14
CA PHE A 119 13.47 -1.38 2.95
C PHE A 119 13.32 -0.91 1.51
N ILE A 120 12.46 -1.59 0.76
CA ILE A 120 12.28 -1.40 -0.68
C ILE A 120 10.81 -1.10 -0.97
N VAL A 121 10.56 -0.03 -1.72
CA VAL A 121 9.26 0.27 -2.29
C VAL A 121 9.36 0.18 -3.81
N LEU A 122 8.52 -0.64 -4.41
CA LEU A 122 8.50 -0.85 -5.85
C LEU A 122 7.51 0.10 -6.51
N LYS A 123 7.93 0.66 -7.65
CA LYS A 123 7.12 1.46 -8.53
C LYS A 123 6.07 0.61 -9.28
N ASP A 124 5.18 1.24 -10.03
CA ASP A 124 4.21 0.57 -10.89
C ASP A 124 4.88 -0.29 -11.95
N TRP A 125 4.31 -1.50 -12.17
CA TRP A 125 4.75 -2.38 -13.25
C TRP A 125 4.63 -1.71 -14.63
N MET A 126 3.65 -0.84 -14.81
CA MET A 126 3.41 -0.14 -16.08
C MET A 126 4.42 0.98 -16.36
N ASP A 127 5.19 1.38 -15.37
CA ASP A 127 6.21 2.41 -15.48
C ASP A 127 7.61 1.80 -15.23
N GLY A 128 8.17 1.20 -16.29
CA GLY A 128 9.52 0.63 -16.28
C GLY A 128 9.63 -0.81 -15.80
N SER A 129 8.51 -1.48 -15.47
CA SER A 129 8.47 -2.88 -15.01
C SER A 129 9.49 -3.18 -13.89
N PRO A 130 9.45 -2.44 -12.78
CA PRO A 130 10.43 -2.60 -11.71
C PRO A 130 10.33 -3.99 -11.09
N PHE A 131 11.48 -4.59 -10.82
CA PHE A 131 11.56 -5.86 -10.11
C PHE A 131 12.75 -5.84 -9.15
N PHE A 132 12.64 -6.62 -8.09
CA PHE A 132 13.73 -6.85 -7.16
C PHE A 132 14.24 -8.28 -7.37
N SER A 133 15.55 -8.42 -7.58
CA SER A 133 16.23 -9.71 -7.65
C SER A 133 17.09 -9.91 -6.41
N ILE A 134 17.07 -11.13 -5.90
CA ILE A 134 17.84 -11.59 -4.73
C ILE A 134 19.21 -12.07 -5.17
#